data_6637ea3d2a546f08de82c6fa194e4182
#
_entry.id   6637ea3d2a546f08de82c6fa194e4182
#
_cell.length_a   1.000
_cell.length_b   1.000
_cell.length_c   1.000
_cell.angle_alpha   90.00
_cell.angle_beta   90.00
_cell.angle_gamma   90.00
#
_symmetry.space_group_name_H-M   'P 1'
#
loop_
_entity.id
_entity.type
_entity.pdbx_description
1 polymer ?
#
loop_
_entity_poly.entity_id
_entity_poly.type
_entity_poly.pdbx_seq_one_letter_code
_entity_poly.pdbx_strand_id
1 'polypeptide(L)'
;MKNLELKKIEQLLSIIPDHPALRIMHITDGNTQLSDALFKLIKTKEYELQLNIINDDYYEEIKDRYTHKEVTVKKITFEQRRYTSMAKTYDFVFVSATVPERLQNQFAKTIHTHIKNAGNIILFLEKDNLKLLDTWRQVLEENYFVASNTIDLFNEYEVLSSKKMHGWGG
;
A
#
# COMPACT_ATOMS: atom_id res chain seq x y z
N MET A 1 8.95 -3.85 10.63
CA MET A 1 8.64 -4.96 9.70
C MET A 1 9.93 -5.75 9.43
N LYS A 2 9.84 -7.07 9.35
CA LYS A 2 11.00 -7.91 9.03
C LYS A 2 11.41 -7.78 7.57
N ASN A 3 12.65 -8.12 7.25
CA ASN A 3 13.18 -8.02 5.90
C ASN A 3 12.45 -8.96 4.94
N LEU A 4 12.21 -8.47 3.74
CA LEU A 4 11.60 -9.23 2.65
C LEU A 4 12.67 -9.65 1.63
N GLU A 5 12.55 -10.86 1.11
CA GLU A 5 13.45 -11.33 0.06
C GLU A 5 13.19 -10.58 -1.25
N LEU A 6 14.24 -10.03 -1.86
CA LEU A 6 14.14 -9.22 -3.08
C LEU A 6 13.43 -9.96 -4.23
N LYS A 7 13.77 -11.22 -4.47
CA LYS A 7 13.13 -12.03 -5.54
C LYS A 7 11.63 -12.18 -5.33
N LYS A 8 11.19 -12.32 -4.08
CA LYS A 8 9.77 -12.44 -3.72
C LYS A 8 9.06 -11.10 -3.88
N ILE A 9 9.73 -9.99 -3.56
CA ILE A 9 9.20 -8.65 -3.82
C ILE A 9 9.01 -8.46 -5.33
N GLU A 10 9.99 -8.79 -6.15
CA GLU A 10 9.89 -8.69 -7.61
C GLU A 10 8.75 -9.55 -8.15
N GLN A 11 8.58 -10.75 -7.62
CA GLN A 11 7.45 -11.62 -7.97
C GLN A 11 6.11 -11.01 -7.58
N LEU A 12 6.00 -10.39 -6.40
CA LEU A 12 4.78 -9.67 -5.99
C LEU A 12 4.50 -8.50 -6.94
N LEU A 13 5.51 -7.71 -7.27
CA LEU A 13 5.34 -6.53 -8.13
C LEU A 13 4.99 -6.90 -9.58
N SER A 14 5.15 -8.17 -9.98
CA SER A 14 4.70 -8.64 -11.29
C SER A 14 3.17 -8.60 -11.49
N ILE A 15 2.40 -8.43 -10.41
CA ILE A 15 0.95 -8.19 -10.51
C ILE A 15 0.61 -6.82 -11.12
N ILE A 16 1.54 -5.88 -11.08
CA ILE A 16 1.35 -4.55 -11.64
C ILE A 16 1.40 -4.65 -13.16
N PRO A 17 0.31 -4.31 -13.88
CA PRO A 17 0.29 -4.42 -15.32
C PRO A 17 1.20 -3.38 -15.98
N ASP A 18 1.62 -3.66 -17.20
CA ASP A 18 2.44 -2.74 -18.00
C ASP A 18 1.56 -1.68 -18.69
N HIS A 19 0.92 -0.85 -17.89
CA HIS A 19 0.12 0.28 -18.36
C HIS A 19 0.91 1.58 -18.18
N PRO A 20 0.69 2.60 -19.01
CA PRO A 20 1.37 3.88 -18.85
C PRO A 20 0.83 4.67 -17.65
N ALA A 21 1.67 5.52 -17.07
CA ALA A 21 1.31 6.53 -16.08
C ALA A 21 0.59 6.00 -14.82
N LEU A 22 0.94 4.80 -14.36
CA LEU A 22 0.38 4.27 -13.12
C LEU A 22 0.84 5.09 -11.92
N ARG A 23 -0.04 5.19 -10.93
CA ARG A 23 0.25 5.82 -9.64
C ARG A 23 0.23 4.78 -8.53
N ILE A 24 1.29 4.77 -7.74
CA ILE A 24 1.48 3.83 -6.64
C ILE A 24 1.66 4.61 -5.35
N MET A 25 0.99 4.17 -4.28
CA MET A 25 1.21 4.65 -2.92
C MET A 25 1.78 3.52 -2.08
N HIS A 26 2.77 3.81 -1.24
CA HIS A 26 3.28 2.89 -0.25
C HIS A 26 3.21 3.52 1.14
N ILE A 27 2.46 2.90 2.04
CA ILE A 27 2.37 3.30 3.45
C ILE A 27 3.21 2.35 4.26
N THR A 28 4.23 2.85 4.92
CA THR A 28 5.21 2.03 5.62
C THR A 28 5.68 2.65 6.93
N ASP A 29 6.11 1.78 7.84
CA ASP A 29 6.75 2.16 9.11
C ASP A 29 8.24 1.78 9.17
N GLY A 30 8.81 1.24 8.09
CA GLY A 30 10.22 0.88 8.05
C GLY A 30 10.64 -0.13 6.98
N ASN A 31 9.79 -0.48 6.02
CA ASN A 31 10.19 -1.44 4.99
C ASN A 31 10.91 -0.78 3.81
N THR A 32 12.23 -0.70 3.93
CA THR A 32 13.10 -0.11 2.90
C THR A 32 13.18 -0.98 1.63
N GLN A 33 13.17 -2.31 1.75
CA GLN A 33 13.28 -3.19 0.58
C GLN A 33 12.11 -3.01 -0.39
N LEU A 34 10.89 -2.93 0.12
CA LEU A 34 9.72 -2.70 -0.72
C LEU A 34 9.75 -1.31 -1.34
N SER A 35 10.10 -0.28 -0.55
CA SER A 35 10.25 1.09 -1.06
C SER A 35 11.32 1.18 -2.14
N ASP A 36 12.46 0.53 -1.95
CA ASP A 36 13.56 0.49 -2.95
C ASP A 36 13.09 -0.17 -4.24
N ALA A 37 12.37 -1.29 -4.15
CA ALA A 37 11.86 -2.01 -5.31
C ALA A 37 10.81 -1.18 -6.08
N LEU A 38 9.91 -0.52 -5.36
CA LEU A 38 8.94 0.38 -5.97
C LEU A 38 9.61 1.60 -6.63
N PHE A 39 10.60 2.18 -5.96
CA PHE A 39 11.37 3.29 -6.52
C PHE A 39 12.09 2.91 -7.82
N LYS A 40 12.70 1.73 -7.87
CA LYS A 40 13.31 1.19 -9.08
C LYS A 40 12.28 1.01 -10.19
N LEU A 41 11.12 0.46 -9.86
CA LEU A 41 10.04 0.23 -10.82
C LEU A 41 9.53 1.54 -11.42
N ILE A 42 9.29 2.56 -10.62
CA ILE A 42 8.76 3.85 -11.12
C ILE A 42 9.73 4.58 -12.03
N LYS A 43 11.03 4.46 -11.78
CA LYS A 43 12.06 5.04 -12.66
C LYS A 43 12.10 4.34 -14.01
N THR A 44 11.95 3.01 -14.03
CA THR A 44 11.98 2.20 -15.25
C THR A 44 10.73 2.41 -16.11
N LYS A 45 9.56 2.61 -15.48
CA LYS A 45 8.25 2.66 -16.14
C LYS A 45 7.65 4.06 -16.22
N GLU A 46 8.30 5.07 -15.66
CA GLU A 46 7.77 6.45 -15.59
C GLU A 46 6.46 6.54 -14.81
N TYR A 47 6.33 5.78 -13.71
CA TYR A 47 5.18 5.83 -12.82
C TYR A 47 5.36 6.91 -11.75
N GLU A 48 4.28 7.28 -11.07
CA GLU A 48 4.32 8.14 -9.87
C GLU A 48 4.33 7.27 -8.61
N LEU A 49 5.13 7.68 -7.61
CA LEU A 49 5.18 7.03 -6.31
C LEU A 49 4.99 8.05 -5.19
N GLN A 50 4.06 7.78 -4.28
CA GLN A 50 3.96 8.49 -3.02
C GLN A 50 4.33 7.54 -1.88
N LEU A 51 5.40 7.87 -1.16
CA LEU A 51 5.81 7.17 0.05
C LEU A 51 5.25 7.91 1.26
N ASN A 52 4.37 7.25 1.99
CA ASN A 52 3.78 7.74 3.23
C ASN A 52 4.41 7.01 4.41
N ILE A 53 5.14 7.73 5.24
CA ILE A 53 5.93 7.18 6.34
C ILE A 53 5.21 7.44 7.67
N ILE A 54 4.96 6.39 8.44
CA ILE A 54 4.29 6.48 9.74
C ILE A 54 5.26 6.75 10.89
N ASN A 55 6.51 6.26 10.78
CA ASN A 55 7.51 6.36 11.84
C ASN A 55 8.38 7.60 11.63
N ASP A 56 8.48 8.46 12.67
CA ASP A 56 9.20 9.72 12.61
C ASP A 56 10.72 9.52 12.37
N ASP A 57 11.35 8.61 13.10
CA ASP A 57 12.77 8.33 12.98
C ASP A 57 13.11 7.77 11.59
N TYR A 58 12.29 6.86 11.10
CA TYR A 58 12.45 6.31 9.77
C TYR A 58 12.24 7.37 8.68
N TYR A 59 11.29 8.29 8.86
CA TYR A 59 11.11 9.40 7.93
C TYR A 59 12.37 10.28 7.84
N GLU A 60 12.95 10.65 8.97
CA GLU A 60 14.17 11.46 9.00
C GLU A 60 15.36 10.73 8.34
N GLU A 61 15.42 9.41 8.48
CA GLU A 61 16.48 8.60 7.87
C GLU A 61 16.37 8.56 6.34
N ILE A 62 15.14 8.46 5.79
CA ILE A 62 14.94 8.15 4.36
C ILE A 62 14.39 9.30 3.52
N LYS A 63 14.02 10.44 4.10
CA LYS A 63 13.33 11.54 3.39
C LYS A 63 14.09 12.04 2.14
N ASP A 64 15.42 11.95 2.15
CA ASP A 64 16.26 12.38 1.03
C ASP A 64 16.77 11.23 0.16
N ARG A 65 16.41 9.97 0.49
CA ARG A 65 16.86 8.77 -0.23
C ARG A 65 16.22 8.64 -1.61
N TYR A 66 14.95 9.00 -1.73
CA TYR A 66 14.15 8.78 -2.94
C TYR A 66 13.91 10.07 -3.71
N THR A 67 14.97 10.72 -4.14
CA THR A 67 14.90 11.98 -4.88
C THR A 67 14.62 11.72 -6.36
N HIS A 68 13.42 12.05 -6.81
CA HIS A 68 12.98 11.93 -8.20
C HIS A 68 11.75 12.82 -8.42
N LYS A 69 11.59 13.36 -9.64
CA LYS A 69 10.46 14.24 -9.97
C LYS A 69 9.07 13.61 -9.77
N GLU A 70 8.99 12.29 -9.94
CA GLU A 70 7.73 11.54 -9.81
C GLU A 70 7.57 10.87 -8.44
N VAL A 71 8.40 11.20 -7.48
CA VAL A 71 8.36 10.64 -6.12
C VAL A 71 8.07 11.74 -5.10
N THR A 72 7.08 11.50 -4.26
CA THR A 72 6.77 12.34 -3.09
C THR A 72 6.95 11.51 -1.84
N VAL A 73 7.72 12.00 -0.88
CA VAL A 73 7.90 11.36 0.44
C VAL A 73 7.23 12.24 1.48
N LYS A 74 6.28 11.67 2.23
CA LYS A 74 5.54 12.37 3.28
C LYS A 74 5.51 11.58 4.57
N LYS A 75 5.52 12.33 5.67
CA LYS A 75 5.20 11.80 6.99
C LYS A 75 3.69 11.91 7.20
N ILE A 76 3.05 10.83 7.61
CA ILE A 76 1.63 10.80 7.91
C ILE A 76 1.33 10.09 9.24
N THR A 77 0.11 10.27 9.73
CA THR A 77 -0.46 9.45 10.81
C THR A 77 -1.75 8.81 10.32
N PHE A 78 -2.15 7.67 10.92
CA PHE A 78 -3.38 6.98 10.50
C PHE A 78 -4.66 7.76 10.85
N GLU A 79 -4.59 8.70 11.77
CA GLU A 79 -5.71 9.55 12.19
C GLU A 79 -6.04 10.67 11.21
N GLN A 80 -5.15 10.95 10.24
CA GLN A 80 -5.38 12.00 9.25
C GLN A 80 -6.59 11.69 8.37
N ARG A 81 -7.29 12.73 7.96
CA ARG A 81 -8.44 12.61 7.04
C ARG A 81 -8.02 12.24 5.62
N ARG A 82 -6.79 12.56 5.24
CA ARG A 82 -6.24 12.31 3.91
C ARG A 82 -4.77 11.92 4.03
N TYR A 83 -4.36 11.00 3.21
CA TYR A 83 -2.96 10.55 3.12
C TYR A 83 -2.23 11.18 1.93
N THR A 84 -2.91 12.01 1.16
CA THR A 84 -2.33 12.81 0.07
C THR A 84 -2.87 14.23 0.13
N SER A 85 -2.04 15.19 -0.24
CA SER A 85 -2.44 16.62 -0.30
C SER A 85 -3.12 17.01 -1.61
N MET A 86 -3.06 16.13 -2.61
CA MET A 86 -3.62 16.37 -3.93
C MET A 86 -4.82 15.46 -4.20
N ALA A 87 -5.76 15.90 -5.02
CA ALA A 87 -6.91 15.12 -5.46
C ALA A 87 -6.49 14.03 -6.47
N LYS A 88 -5.43 13.30 -6.17
CA LYS A 88 -4.94 12.17 -6.98
C LYS A 88 -5.51 10.87 -6.47
N THR A 89 -5.77 9.95 -7.40
CA THR A 89 -6.12 8.57 -7.10
C THR A 89 -5.03 7.63 -7.60
N TYR A 90 -4.89 6.48 -6.92
CA TYR A 90 -3.81 5.54 -7.11
C TYR A 90 -4.33 4.22 -7.67
N ASP A 91 -3.53 3.60 -8.52
CA ASP A 91 -3.82 2.28 -9.09
C ASP A 91 -3.53 1.17 -8.09
N PHE A 92 -2.48 1.35 -7.29
CA PHE A 92 -2.05 0.40 -6.24
C PHE A 92 -1.70 1.16 -4.97
N VAL A 93 -2.18 0.64 -3.84
CA VAL A 93 -1.76 1.09 -2.51
C VAL A 93 -1.19 -0.11 -1.75
N PHE A 94 0.11 -0.08 -1.49
CA PHE A 94 0.81 -1.07 -0.67
C PHE A 94 0.86 -0.58 0.78
N VAL A 95 0.47 -1.43 1.70
CA VAL A 95 0.46 -1.12 3.14
C VAL A 95 1.33 -2.14 3.86
N SER A 96 2.53 -1.74 4.24
CA SER A 96 3.46 -2.55 5.03
C SER A 96 3.58 -2.07 6.49
N ALA A 97 2.90 -0.99 6.84
CA ALA A 97 2.76 -0.55 8.22
C ALA A 97 1.63 -1.29 8.92
N THR A 98 1.74 -1.44 10.25
CA THR A 98 0.69 -2.02 11.07
C THR A 98 -0.35 -0.96 11.41
N VAL A 99 -1.57 -1.13 10.91
CA VAL A 99 -2.69 -0.24 11.22
C VAL A 99 -3.31 -0.67 12.56
N PRO A 100 -3.39 0.21 13.57
CA PRO A 100 -4.04 -0.12 14.84
C PRO A 100 -5.48 -0.58 14.62
N GLU A 101 -5.90 -1.61 15.36
CA GLU A 101 -7.23 -2.22 15.20
C GLU A 101 -8.36 -1.19 15.25
N ARG A 102 -8.30 -0.25 16.20
CA ARG A 102 -9.29 0.83 16.35
C ARG A 102 -9.40 1.76 15.13
N LEU A 103 -8.38 1.79 14.26
CA LEU A 103 -8.32 2.69 13.10
C LEU A 103 -8.52 1.97 11.77
N GLN A 104 -8.64 0.64 11.75
CA GLN A 104 -8.72 -0.14 10.50
C GLN A 104 -9.91 0.27 9.63
N ASN A 105 -11.08 0.43 10.23
CA ASN A 105 -12.28 0.82 9.48
C ASN A 105 -12.16 2.23 8.89
N GLN A 106 -11.69 3.19 9.69
CA GLN A 106 -11.45 4.56 9.22
C GLN A 106 -10.37 4.58 8.12
N PHE A 107 -9.31 3.82 8.30
CA PHE A 107 -8.23 3.67 7.32
C PHE A 107 -8.77 3.13 5.98
N ALA A 108 -9.55 2.06 6.02
CA ALA A 108 -10.14 1.48 4.80
C ALA A 108 -11.04 2.47 4.07
N LYS A 109 -11.87 3.24 4.80
CA LYS A 109 -12.68 4.32 4.21
C LYS A 109 -11.84 5.38 3.54
N THR A 110 -10.78 5.84 4.20
CA THR A 110 -9.88 6.87 3.68
C THR A 110 -9.16 6.38 2.43
N ILE A 111 -8.59 5.16 2.48
CA ILE A 111 -7.90 4.56 1.34
C ILE A 111 -8.85 4.35 0.17
N HIS A 112 -10.09 3.97 0.41
CA HIS A 112 -11.09 3.82 -0.64
C HIS A 112 -11.24 5.11 -1.47
N THR A 113 -11.14 6.28 -0.83
CA THR A 113 -11.19 7.57 -1.53
C THR A 113 -9.93 7.86 -2.35
N HIS A 114 -8.82 7.21 -2.03
CA HIS A 114 -7.53 7.42 -2.72
C HIS A 114 -7.26 6.40 -3.83
N ILE A 115 -8.02 5.33 -3.93
CA ILE A 115 -7.84 4.29 -4.94
C ILE A 115 -8.80 4.53 -6.11
N LYS A 116 -8.30 4.37 -7.34
CA LYS A 116 -9.11 4.37 -8.56
C LYS A 116 -10.10 3.21 -8.54
N ASN A 117 -11.22 3.34 -9.24
CA ASN A 117 -12.12 2.23 -9.47
C ASN A 117 -11.36 1.04 -10.07
N ALA A 118 -11.58 -0.14 -9.55
CA ALA A 118 -10.84 -1.37 -9.87
C ALA A 118 -9.34 -1.35 -9.51
N GLY A 119 -8.85 -0.31 -8.82
CA GLY A 119 -7.51 -0.30 -8.23
C GLY A 119 -7.40 -1.23 -7.03
N ASN A 120 -6.18 -1.51 -6.59
CA ASN A 120 -5.90 -2.54 -5.60
C ASN A 120 -5.28 -1.97 -4.33
N ILE A 121 -5.72 -2.50 -3.18
CA ILE A 121 -5.00 -2.40 -1.91
C ILE A 121 -4.26 -3.71 -1.66
N ILE A 122 -3.02 -3.63 -1.23
CA ILE A 122 -2.14 -4.76 -0.93
C ILE A 122 -1.65 -4.61 0.51
N LEU A 123 -2.14 -5.45 1.40
CA LEU A 123 -1.81 -5.43 2.82
C LEU A 123 -0.81 -6.53 3.16
N PHE A 124 0.25 -6.18 3.89
CA PHE A 124 1.17 -7.14 4.50
C PHE A 124 0.74 -7.40 5.93
N LEU A 125 0.26 -8.60 6.21
CA LEU A 125 -0.23 -9.02 7.52
C LEU A 125 0.70 -10.06 8.12
N GLU A 126 0.82 -10.08 9.44
CA GLU A 126 1.57 -11.12 10.13
C GLU A 126 1.02 -12.50 9.77
N LYS A 127 1.92 -13.39 9.34
CA LYS A 127 1.55 -14.76 8.93
C LYS A 127 1.01 -15.55 10.12
N ASP A 128 0.11 -16.50 9.85
CA ASP A 128 -0.54 -17.37 10.83
C ASP A 128 -1.43 -16.64 11.86
N ASN A 129 -1.72 -15.37 11.64
CA ASN A 129 -2.69 -14.63 12.43
C ASN A 129 -4.04 -14.62 11.71
N LEU A 130 -4.80 -15.72 11.85
CA LEU A 130 -6.10 -15.88 11.18
C LEU A 130 -7.13 -14.85 11.61
N LYS A 131 -7.11 -14.45 12.89
CA LYS A 131 -8.01 -13.42 13.39
C LYS A 131 -7.77 -12.07 12.71
N LEU A 132 -6.51 -11.68 12.54
CA LEU A 132 -6.14 -10.45 11.85
C LEU A 132 -6.56 -10.49 10.39
N LEU A 133 -6.33 -11.61 9.72
CA LEU A 133 -6.72 -11.81 8.32
C LEU A 133 -8.25 -11.70 8.15
N ASP A 134 -9.01 -12.39 8.99
CA ASP A 134 -10.47 -12.37 8.94
C ASP A 134 -11.03 -10.97 9.24
N THR A 135 -10.45 -10.28 10.22
CA THR A 135 -10.83 -8.90 10.55
C THR A 135 -10.61 -7.96 9.36
N TRP A 136 -9.46 -8.05 8.70
CA TRP A 136 -9.19 -7.23 7.53
C TRP A 136 -10.08 -7.56 6.35
N ARG A 137 -10.39 -8.83 6.11
CA ARG A 137 -11.34 -9.21 5.05
C ARG A 137 -12.70 -8.57 5.30
N GLN A 138 -13.20 -8.64 6.54
CA GLN A 138 -14.46 -8.02 6.91
C GLN A 138 -14.43 -6.50 6.76
N VAL A 139 -13.38 -5.84 7.27
CA VAL A 139 -13.20 -4.37 7.15
C VAL A 139 -13.19 -3.93 5.69
N LEU A 140 -12.47 -4.65 4.84
CA LEU A 140 -12.41 -4.33 3.40
C LEU A 140 -13.76 -4.51 2.73
N GLU A 141 -14.46 -5.62 2.99
CA GLU A 141 -15.79 -5.88 2.43
C GLU A 141 -16.79 -4.81 2.84
N GLU A 142 -16.83 -4.44 4.12
CA GLU A 142 -17.70 -3.39 4.65
C GLU A 142 -17.40 -2.00 4.06
N ASN A 143 -16.21 -1.79 3.53
CA ASN A 143 -15.76 -0.55 2.88
C ASN A 143 -15.69 -0.66 1.36
N TYR A 144 -16.48 -1.57 0.76
CA TYR A 144 -16.66 -1.71 -0.70
C TYR A 144 -15.40 -2.11 -1.46
N PHE A 145 -14.57 -2.92 -0.83
CA PHE A 145 -13.53 -3.68 -1.51
C PHE A 145 -14.04 -5.10 -1.79
N VAL A 146 -13.65 -5.64 -2.92
CA VAL A 146 -14.09 -6.96 -3.41
C VAL A 146 -12.92 -7.80 -3.90
N ALA A 147 -13.18 -9.06 -4.22
CA ALA A 147 -12.18 -9.98 -4.75
C ALA A 147 -10.94 -10.09 -3.84
N SER A 148 -11.16 -10.21 -2.53
CA SER A 148 -10.09 -10.36 -1.55
C SER A 148 -9.41 -11.72 -1.70
N ASN A 149 -8.11 -11.73 -2.00
CA ASN A 149 -7.30 -12.93 -2.19
C ASN A 149 -6.03 -12.83 -1.37
N THR A 150 -5.57 -13.95 -0.84
CA THR A 150 -4.25 -14.05 -0.22
C THR A 150 -3.22 -14.50 -1.23
N ILE A 151 -2.01 -13.97 -1.08
CA ILE A 151 -0.84 -14.35 -1.88
C ILE A 151 0.19 -14.94 -0.92
N ASP A 152 0.39 -16.25 -0.99
CA ASP A 152 1.36 -16.97 -0.15
C ASP A 152 2.74 -16.91 -0.81
N LEU A 153 3.50 -15.89 -0.45
CA LEU A 153 4.78 -15.61 -1.08
C LEU A 153 5.91 -15.47 -0.05
N PHE A 154 5.63 -14.85 1.11
CA PHE A 154 6.61 -14.55 2.14
C PHE A 154 6.48 -15.51 3.32
N ASN A 155 7.62 -15.84 3.96
CA ASN A 155 7.62 -16.75 5.11
C ASN A 155 6.96 -16.13 6.36
N GLU A 156 7.04 -14.82 6.50
CA GLU A 156 6.63 -14.10 7.72
C GLU A 156 5.37 -13.27 7.55
N TYR A 157 4.92 -13.09 6.32
CA TYR A 157 3.76 -12.26 5.99
C TYR A 157 2.79 -12.97 5.07
N GLU A 158 1.52 -12.81 5.37
CA GLU A 158 0.42 -13.07 4.45
C GLU A 158 0.14 -11.79 3.69
N VAL A 159 0.07 -11.84 2.39
CA VAL A 159 -0.30 -10.69 1.57
C VAL A 159 -1.77 -10.80 1.22
N LEU A 160 -2.56 -9.81 1.63
CA LEU A 160 -3.97 -9.72 1.31
C LEU A 160 -4.18 -8.65 0.24
N SER A 161 -4.68 -9.06 -0.92
CA SER A 161 -5.02 -8.19 -2.04
C SER A 161 -6.53 -8.04 -2.17
N SER A 162 -7.00 -6.83 -2.40
CA SER A 162 -8.41 -6.56 -2.65
C SER A 162 -8.60 -5.43 -3.64
N LYS A 163 -9.71 -5.41 -4.37
CA LYS A 163 -10.03 -4.37 -5.37
C LYS A 163 -11.09 -3.42 -4.85
N LYS A 164 -10.95 -2.14 -5.16
CA LYS A 164 -12.05 -1.21 -4.99
C LYS A 164 -13.19 -1.60 -5.93
N MET A 165 -14.38 -1.80 -5.35
CA MET A 165 -15.59 -2.10 -6.12
C MET A 165 -15.86 -0.95 -7.11
N HIS A 166 -16.17 -1.32 -8.35
CA HIS A 166 -16.62 -0.36 -9.34
C HIS A 166 -18.04 0.08 -8.98
N GLY A 167 -18.16 1.29 -8.44
CA GLY A 167 -19.44 1.79 -7.95
C GLY A 167 -20.41 2.16 -9.06
N TRP A 168 -21.70 1.87 -8.85
CA TRP A 168 -22.77 2.40 -9.64
C TRP A 168 -22.94 3.88 -9.31
N GLY A 169 -22.52 4.77 -10.22
CA GLY A 169 -22.72 6.22 -10.09
C GLY A 169 -21.83 6.95 -9.08
N GLY A 170 -20.74 6.32 -8.69
CA GLY A 170 -19.80 6.94 -7.74
C GLY A 170 -18.43 7.19 -8.31
#